data_518cb8a0da1e94b1a4163707574c0558
#
_entry.id   518cb8a0da1e94b1a4163707574c0558
#
_cell.length_a   1.000
_cell.length_b   1.000
_cell.length_c   1.000
_cell.angle_alpha   90.00
_cell.angle_beta   90.00
_cell.angle_gamma   90.00
#
_symmetry.space_group_name_H-M   'P 1'
#
loop_
_entity.id
_entity.type
_entity.pdbx_description
1 polymer ?
#
loop_
_entity_poly.entity_id
_entity_poly.type
_entity_poly.pdbx_seq_one_letter_code
_entity_poly.pdbx_strand_id
1 'polypeptide(L)'
;IMCTEAKARAFRPSDAELEGDTDAATKYVGVSKKYEATFPNIEMNTVPHLKLVQFIESAIRESEPDIVITHHPADTNNDHLQTSMACQEAIRLFQRQPTVKPVKEFWYMEVPSCSEWAINDAMNLFRPNCYVEVGQNGIQAKCKALSMYRGVMRPYPHPRSVEYITGLAAMRGSQWGCNYAEAFQVVLRRY
;
A
#
# COMPACT_ATOMS: atom_id res chain seq x y z
N ILE A 1 0.33 5.40 7.65
CA ILE A 1 0.57 4.10 8.28
C ILE A 1 -0.56 3.85 9.27
N MET A 2 -1.32 2.78 9.06
CA MET A 2 -2.48 2.46 9.90
C MET A 2 -2.09 1.73 11.19
N CYS A 3 -0.99 0.98 11.16
CA CYS A 3 -0.58 0.11 12.25
C CYS A 3 0.92 0.23 12.49
N THR A 4 1.34 0.43 13.73
CA THR A 4 2.75 0.59 14.15
C THR A 4 3.29 -0.64 14.87
N GLU A 5 2.58 -1.76 14.83
CA GLU A 5 2.96 -3.04 15.42
C GLU A 5 2.97 -4.17 14.40
N ALA A 6 3.60 -5.30 14.73
CA ALA A 6 3.72 -6.47 13.87
C ALA A 6 3.39 -7.77 14.61
N LYS A 7 2.29 -7.79 15.36
CA LYS A 7 1.88 -8.93 16.24
C LYS A 7 1.78 -10.28 15.54
N ALA A 8 1.37 -10.27 14.26
CA ALA A 8 1.20 -11.51 13.49
C ALA A 8 2.50 -12.21 13.09
N ARG A 9 3.66 -11.60 13.31
CA ARG A 9 4.96 -12.21 12.95
C ARG A 9 5.52 -13.04 14.11
N ALA A 10 5.95 -14.26 13.82
CA ALA A 10 6.58 -15.15 14.81
C ALA A 10 7.88 -14.55 15.41
N PHE A 11 8.69 -13.87 14.59
CA PHE A 11 9.90 -13.16 15.02
C PHE A 11 9.72 -11.68 14.69
N ARG A 12 8.85 -11.02 15.44
CA ARG A 12 8.57 -9.60 15.24
C ARG A 12 9.66 -8.73 15.86
N PRO A 13 9.96 -7.57 15.26
CA PRO A 13 10.71 -6.51 15.94
C PRO A 13 9.88 -5.98 17.12
N SER A 14 10.53 -5.35 18.10
CA SER A 14 9.85 -4.50 19.06
C SER A 14 9.21 -3.29 18.34
N ASP A 15 8.25 -2.62 18.97
CA ASP A 15 7.58 -1.48 18.34
C ASP A 15 8.57 -0.33 18.04
N ALA A 16 9.54 -0.09 18.95
CA ALA A 16 10.61 0.90 18.71
C ALA A 16 11.54 0.52 17.54
N GLU A 17 11.85 -0.77 17.37
CA GLU A 17 12.63 -1.24 16.22
C GLU A 17 11.84 -1.12 14.92
N LEU A 18 10.53 -1.40 14.94
CA LEU A 18 9.67 -1.24 13.76
C LEU A 18 9.53 0.24 13.38
N GLU A 19 9.42 1.13 14.35
CA GLU A 19 9.42 2.58 14.13
C GLU A 19 10.72 3.03 13.45
N GLY A 20 11.88 2.63 13.98
CA GLY A 20 13.18 2.93 13.37
C GLY A 20 13.34 2.37 11.96
N ASP A 21 12.87 1.14 11.70
CA ASP A 21 12.87 0.53 10.37
C ASP A 21 11.97 1.33 9.40
N THR A 22 10.81 1.79 9.88
CA THR A 22 9.87 2.61 9.12
C THR A 22 10.47 3.97 8.78
N ASP A 23 11.10 4.63 9.74
CA ASP A 23 11.76 5.92 9.51
C ASP A 23 12.90 5.81 8.50
N ALA A 24 13.71 4.75 8.61
CA ALA A 24 14.79 4.51 7.65
C ALA A 24 14.23 4.27 6.22
N ALA A 25 13.22 3.44 6.07
CA ALA A 25 12.63 3.12 4.78
C ALA A 25 11.93 4.34 4.15
N THR A 26 11.11 5.05 4.90
CA THR A 26 10.37 6.24 4.41
C THR A 26 11.32 7.37 4.02
N LYS A 27 12.36 7.60 4.81
CA LYS A 27 13.43 8.57 4.48
C LYS A 27 14.15 8.16 3.19
N TYR A 28 14.48 6.87 3.04
CA TYR A 28 15.21 6.38 1.87
C TYR A 28 14.43 6.57 0.57
N VAL A 29 13.11 6.33 0.56
CA VAL A 29 12.25 6.52 -0.62
C VAL A 29 11.75 7.96 -0.79
N GLY A 30 12.12 8.88 0.11
CA GLY A 30 11.80 10.30 -0.04
C GLY A 30 10.38 10.68 0.39
N VAL A 31 9.79 9.98 1.35
CA VAL A 31 8.50 10.37 1.93
C VAL A 31 8.65 11.72 2.64
N SER A 32 7.85 12.70 2.23
CA SER A 32 7.89 14.06 2.77
C SER A 32 7.20 14.17 4.13
N LYS A 33 6.15 13.42 4.34
CA LYS A 33 5.38 13.41 5.59
C LYS A 33 4.77 12.04 5.89
N LYS A 34 4.88 11.61 7.12
CA LYS A 34 4.34 10.36 7.64
C LYS A 34 3.19 10.64 8.61
N TYR A 35 2.07 9.96 8.42
CA TYR A 35 0.95 9.94 9.36
C TYR A 35 0.86 8.54 9.95
N GLU A 36 0.72 8.42 11.26
CA GLU A 36 0.73 7.15 11.97
C GLU A 36 -0.47 7.01 12.87
N ALA A 37 -1.06 5.83 12.86
CA ALA A 37 -2.08 5.38 13.79
C ALA A 37 -1.62 4.08 14.46
N THR A 38 -2.20 3.78 15.61
CA THR A 38 -1.89 2.60 16.42
C THR A 38 -3.03 1.57 16.36
N PHE A 39 -3.65 1.39 15.19
CA PHE A 39 -4.68 0.36 15.03
C PHE A 39 -4.06 -1.04 15.14
N PRO A 40 -4.80 -2.02 15.68
CA PRO A 40 -4.27 -3.35 15.93
C PRO A 40 -3.94 -4.09 14.63
N ASN A 41 -2.78 -4.76 14.61
CA ASN A 41 -2.31 -5.52 13.46
C ASN A 41 -3.11 -6.81 13.26
N ILE A 42 -3.60 -7.03 12.03
CA ILE A 42 -4.46 -8.15 11.60
C ILE A 42 -5.84 -8.17 12.30
N GLU A 43 -6.16 -7.16 13.05
CA GLU A 43 -7.41 -7.03 13.83
C GLU A 43 -8.16 -5.72 13.52
N MET A 44 -7.85 -5.03 12.41
CA MET A 44 -8.51 -3.76 12.07
C MET A 44 -10.04 -3.90 11.88
N ASN A 45 -10.55 -5.09 11.59
CA ASN A 45 -11.99 -5.37 11.56
C ASN A 45 -12.68 -5.23 12.93
N THR A 46 -11.93 -5.22 14.03
CA THR A 46 -12.47 -4.97 15.38
C THR A 46 -12.53 -3.47 15.74
N VAL A 47 -11.89 -2.63 14.93
CA VAL A 47 -11.90 -1.18 15.11
C VAL A 47 -13.19 -0.60 14.52
N PRO A 48 -13.92 0.29 15.22
CA PRO A 48 -15.03 0.98 14.61
C PRO A 48 -14.61 1.64 13.29
N HIS A 49 -15.24 1.26 12.21
CA HIS A 49 -14.85 1.66 10.84
C HIS A 49 -14.72 3.19 10.69
N LEU A 50 -15.60 3.94 11.35
CA LEU A 50 -15.53 5.40 11.38
C LEU A 50 -14.17 5.94 11.86
N LYS A 51 -13.48 5.26 12.79
CA LYS A 51 -12.16 5.69 13.28
C LYS A 51 -11.09 5.53 12.19
N LEU A 52 -11.18 4.45 11.41
CA LEU A 52 -10.27 4.24 10.26
C LEU A 52 -10.49 5.36 9.22
N VAL A 53 -11.74 5.63 8.88
CA VAL A 53 -12.11 6.70 7.91
C VAL A 53 -11.62 8.06 8.42
N GLN A 54 -11.90 8.43 9.66
CA GLN A 54 -11.51 9.72 10.24
C GLN A 54 -10.00 9.95 10.27
N PHE A 55 -9.22 8.89 10.52
CA PHE A 55 -7.76 8.98 10.45
C PHE A 55 -7.30 9.32 9.02
N ILE A 56 -7.83 8.64 8.02
CA ILE A 56 -7.48 8.89 6.60
C ILE A 56 -7.97 10.28 6.17
N GLU A 57 -9.16 10.68 6.57
CA GLU A 57 -9.70 12.03 6.31
C GLU A 57 -8.81 13.14 6.89
N SER A 58 -8.23 12.93 8.07
CA SER A 58 -7.31 13.90 8.66
C SER A 58 -6.04 14.06 7.80
N ALA A 59 -5.50 12.95 7.29
CA ALA A 59 -4.35 12.97 6.39
C ALA A 59 -4.70 13.63 5.05
N ILE A 60 -5.86 13.34 4.46
CA ILE A 60 -6.32 13.96 3.21
C ILE A 60 -6.49 15.47 3.37
N ARG A 61 -7.11 15.91 4.48
CA ARG A 61 -7.33 17.34 4.76
C ARG A 61 -6.02 18.11 4.85
N GLU A 62 -5.02 17.49 5.46
CA GLU A 62 -3.74 18.15 5.70
C GLU A 62 -2.81 18.11 4.49
N SER A 63 -2.78 16.99 3.76
CA SER A 63 -1.87 16.82 2.62
C SER A 63 -2.45 17.26 1.28
N GLU A 64 -3.76 17.41 1.17
CA GLU A 64 -4.49 17.75 -0.08
C GLU A 64 -4.00 16.98 -1.31
N PRO A 65 -3.97 15.63 -1.26
CA PRO A 65 -3.35 14.84 -2.30
C PRO A 65 -4.12 14.91 -3.61
N ASP A 66 -3.40 14.93 -4.73
CA ASP A 66 -4.01 14.73 -6.05
C ASP A 66 -4.35 13.26 -6.30
N ILE A 67 -3.51 12.35 -5.83
CA ILE A 67 -3.66 10.90 -6.01
C ILE A 67 -3.66 10.21 -4.64
N VAL A 68 -4.61 9.34 -4.42
CA VAL A 68 -4.62 8.40 -3.28
C VAL A 68 -4.44 6.99 -3.79
N ILE A 69 -3.41 6.31 -3.28
CA ILE A 69 -3.11 4.91 -3.61
C ILE A 69 -3.34 4.07 -2.37
N THR A 70 -4.07 2.97 -2.49
CA THR A 70 -4.37 2.05 -1.40
C THR A 70 -4.31 0.59 -1.85
N HIS A 71 -4.51 -0.32 -0.92
CA HIS A 71 -4.58 -1.75 -1.19
C HIS A 71 -5.78 -2.10 -2.06
N HIS A 72 -5.69 -3.21 -2.80
CA HIS A 72 -6.84 -3.77 -3.49
C HIS A 72 -7.81 -4.40 -2.47
N PRO A 73 -9.14 -4.21 -2.59
CA PRO A 73 -10.10 -4.72 -1.60
C PRO A 73 -10.21 -6.25 -1.54
N ALA A 74 -9.75 -6.96 -2.57
CA ALA A 74 -9.69 -8.42 -2.59
C ALA A 74 -8.38 -9.00 -2.04
N ASP A 75 -7.44 -8.18 -1.57
CA ASP A 75 -6.22 -8.68 -0.92
C ASP A 75 -6.57 -9.61 0.24
N THR A 76 -5.84 -10.71 0.37
CA THR A 76 -6.12 -11.71 1.40
C THR A 76 -5.89 -11.21 2.84
N ASN A 77 -5.19 -10.07 3.00
CA ASN A 77 -4.91 -9.47 4.30
C ASN A 77 -6.11 -8.62 4.78
N ASN A 78 -6.66 -8.96 5.96
CA ASN A 78 -7.78 -8.24 6.55
C ASN A 78 -7.53 -6.73 6.72
N ASP A 79 -6.33 -6.33 7.15
CA ASP A 79 -6.01 -4.90 7.35
C ASP A 79 -5.95 -4.14 6.02
N HIS A 80 -5.54 -4.81 4.93
CA HIS A 80 -5.59 -4.24 3.58
C HIS A 80 -7.02 -3.97 3.14
N LEU A 81 -7.93 -4.93 3.36
CA LEU A 81 -9.36 -4.77 3.07
C LEU A 81 -9.95 -3.60 3.86
N GLN A 82 -9.75 -3.56 5.19
CA GLN A 82 -10.30 -2.49 6.04
C GLN A 82 -9.74 -1.11 5.65
N THR A 83 -8.43 -1.03 5.37
CA THR A 83 -7.80 0.20 4.88
C THR A 83 -8.37 0.63 3.53
N SER A 84 -8.53 -0.30 2.60
CA SER A 84 -9.11 -0.02 1.28
C SER A 84 -10.51 0.55 1.38
N MET A 85 -11.38 -0.07 2.16
CA MET A 85 -12.76 0.39 2.38
C MET A 85 -12.77 1.79 3.01
N ALA A 86 -11.97 2.02 4.04
CA ALA A 86 -11.87 3.32 4.69
C ALA A 86 -11.35 4.42 3.75
N CYS A 87 -10.38 4.10 2.87
CA CYS A 87 -9.90 5.03 1.84
C CYS A 87 -11.00 5.41 0.84
N GLN A 88 -11.80 4.44 0.36
CA GLN A 88 -12.92 4.70 -0.56
C GLN A 88 -13.94 5.67 0.02
N GLU A 89 -14.19 5.60 1.32
CA GLU A 89 -15.09 6.54 2.00
C GLU A 89 -14.43 7.89 2.25
N ALA A 90 -13.17 7.90 2.66
CA ALA A 90 -12.43 9.10 3.02
C ALA A 90 -12.19 10.04 1.84
N ILE A 91 -11.94 9.53 0.62
CA ILE A 91 -11.75 10.37 -0.59
C ILE A 91 -13.00 11.20 -0.95
N ARG A 92 -14.16 10.92 -0.35
CA ARG A 92 -15.41 11.65 -0.52
C ARG A 92 -15.57 12.80 0.48
N LEU A 93 -14.55 13.09 1.28
CA LEU A 93 -14.60 14.14 2.32
C LEU A 93 -15.03 15.49 1.77
N PHE A 94 -14.61 15.87 0.56
CA PHE A 94 -15.01 17.12 -0.11
C PHE A 94 -16.54 17.29 -0.26
N GLN A 95 -17.32 16.21 -0.28
CA GLN A 95 -18.79 16.27 -0.36
C GLN A 95 -19.42 16.73 0.96
N ARG A 96 -18.73 16.50 2.07
CA ARG A 96 -19.17 16.88 3.42
C ARG A 96 -18.47 18.14 3.94
N GLN A 97 -17.30 18.43 3.40
CA GLN A 97 -16.47 19.59 3.76
C GLN A 97 -16.02 20.29 2.46
N PRO A 98 -16.79 21.26 1.95
CA PRO A 98 -16.52 21.91 0.65
C PRO A 98 -15.19 22.66 0.55
N THR A 99 -14.54 22.94 1.69
CA THR A 99 -13.19 23.54 1.74
C THR A 99 -12.07 22.56 1.46
N VAL A 100 -12.36 21.25 1.50
CA VAL A 100 -11.38 20.21 1.22
C VAL A 100 -11.28 20.00 -0.28
N LYS A 101 -10.06 20.05 -0.80
CA LYS A 101 -9.78 19.78 -2.21
C LYS A 101 -10.16 18.35 -2.58
N PRO A 102 -10.95 18.14 -3.66
CA PRO A 102 -11.23 16.78 -4.13
C PRO A 102 -9.97 16.07 -4.62
N VAL A 103 -9.83 14.80 -4.22
CA VAL A 103 -8.82 13.89 -4.81
C VAL A 103 -9.10 13.73 -6.30
N LYS A 104 -8.08 13.84 -7.14
CA LYS A 104 -8.21 13.71 -8.60
C LYS A 104 -8.24 12.26 -9.04
N GLU A 105 -7.43 11.41 -8.44
CA GLU A 105 -7.32 10.01 -8.81
C GLU A 105 -7.29 9.10 -7.58
N PHE A 106 -7.91 7.92 -7.72
CA PHE A 106 -7.91 6.88 -6.72
C PHE A 106 -7.47 5.56 -7.34
N TRP A 107 -6.40 4.95 -6.80
CA TRP A 107 -5.74 3.78 -7.36
C TRP A 107 -5.64 2.65 -6.33
N TYR A 108 -5.71 1.42 -6.83
CA TYR A 108 -5.28 0.24 -6.08
C TYR A 108 -3.88 -0.18 -6.51
N MET A 109 -3.04 -0.53 -5.53
CA MET A 109 -1.70 -1.08 -5.75
C MET A 109 -1.69 -2.60 -5.66
N GLU A 110 -0.72 -3.21 -6.33
CA GLU A 110 -0.43 -4.64 -6.23
C GLU A 110 0.53 -4.90 -5.07
N VAL A 111 0.15 -5.78 -4.14
CA VAL A 111 0.95 -6.10 -2.96
C VAL A 111 1.40 -7.56 -3.02
N PRO A 112 2.70 -7.84 -3.26
CA PRO A 112 3.25 -9.19 -3.21
C PRO A 112 2.92 -9.91 -1.91
N SER A 113 2.54 -11.18 -1.98
CA SER A 113 2.04 -12.03 -0.90
C SER A 113 0.60 -11.76 -0.44
N CYS A 114 -0.14 -10.90 -1.10
CA CYS A 114 -1.52 -10.57 -0.75
C CYS A 114 -2.44 -10.52 -1.97
N SER A 115 -2.09 -9.75 -3.01
CA SER A 115 -2.98 -9.56 -4.17
C SER A 115 -3.13 -10.83 -5.00
N GLU A 116 -2.06 -11.62 -5.15
CA GLU A 116 -2.09 -12.91 -5.85
C GLU A 116 -2.84 -14.01 -5.08
N TRP A 117 -3.14 -13.80 -3.80
CA TRP A 117 -3.88 -14.73 -2.95
C TRP A 117 -5.36 -14.37 -2.82
N ALA A 118 -5.91 -13.53 -3.66
CA ALA A 118 -7.33 -13.17 -3.71
C ALA A 118 -8.22 -14.33 -4.23
N ILE A 119 -8.03 -15.54 -3.71
CA ILE A 119 -8.67 -16.79 -4.18
C ILE A 119 -10.16 -16.87 -3.86
N ASN A 120 -10.62 -16.08 -2.89
CA ASN A 120 -12.02 -16.11 -2.43
C ASN A 120 -12.94 -15.21 -3.28
N ASP A 121 -12.40 -14.37 -4.14
CA ASP A 121 -13.15 -13.43 -4.97
C ASP A 121 -12.63 -13.41 -6.41
N ALA A 122 -12.90 -14.49 -7.14
CA ALA A 122 -12.47 -14.65 -8.54
C ALA A 122 -13.05 -13.57 -9.48
N MET A 123 -14.13 -12.91 -9.08
CA MET A 123 -14.78 -11.86 -9.88
C MET A 123 -14.15 -10.48 -9.65
N ASN A 124 -13.47 -10.29 -8.53
CA ASN A 124 -12.90 -9.01 -8.11
C ASN A 124 -11.36 -9.08 -7.95
N LEU A 125 -10.69 -9.76 -8.87
CA LEU A 125 -9.22 -9.83 -8.86
C LEU A 125 -8.59 -8.48 -9.22
N PHE A 126 -7.37 -8.25 -8.74
CA PHE A 126 -6.56 -7.12 -9.18
C PHE A 126 -6.34 -7.17 -10.70
N ARG A 127 -6.81 -6.15 -11.41
CA ARG A 127 -6.71 -6.02 -12.88
C ARG A 127 -6.04 -4.69 -13.23
N PRO A 128 -4.71 -4.68 -13.38
CA PRO A 128 -3.98 -3.44 -13.65
C PRO A 128 -4.39 -2.83 -14.99
N ASN A 129 -4.52 -1.50 -15.00
CA ASN A 129 -4.83 -0.68 -16.16
C ASN A 129 -3.93 0.57 -16.25
N CYS A 130 -2.98 0.69 -15.33
CA CYS A 130 -1.98 1.76 -15.29
C CYS A 130 -0.62 1.13 -14.96
N TYR A 131 0.41 1.47 -15.73
CA TYR A 131 1.76 0.95 -15.58
C TYR A 131 2.73 2.12 -15.47
N VAL A 132 3.54 2.11 -14.44
CA VAL A 132 4.56 3.13 -14.19
C VAL A 132 5.93 2.49 -14.41
N GLU A 133 6.64 2.94 -15.45
CA GLU A 133 8.00 2.50 -15.69
C GLU A 133 8.91 2.98 -14.55
N VAL A 134 9.57 2.03 -13.89
CA VAL A 134 10.44 2.31 -12.73
C VAL A 134 11.91 2.01 -13.01
N GLY A 135 12.20 1.27 -14.05
CA GLY A 135 13.54 0.87 -14.45
C GLY A 135 14.25 0.00 -13.40
N GLN A 136 15.49 -0.37 -13.69
CA GLN A 136 16.31 -1.16 -12.78
C GLN A 136 16.54 -0.47 -11.43
N ASN A 137 16.77 0.84 -11.45
CA ASN A 137 17.04 1.61 -10.23
C ASN A 137 15.83 1.65 -9.29
N GLY A 138 14.60 1.75 -9.82
CA GLY A 138 13.38 1.72 -9.02
C GLY A 138 13.18 0.38 -8.31
N ILE A 139 13.45 -0.74 -9.00
CA ILE A 139 13.36 -2.07 -8.39
C ILE A 139 14.43 -2.28 -7.32
N GLN A 140 15.65 -1.84 -7.57
CA GLN A 140 16.70 -1.88 -6.55
C GLN A 140 16.33 -1.03 -5.32
N ALA A 141 15.77 0.16 -5.55
CA ALA A 141 15.30 1.04 -4.45
C ALA A 141 14.17 0.38 -3.65
N LYS A 142 13.18 -0.24 -4.33
CA LYS A 142 12.11 -1.00 -3.67
C LYS A 142 12.65 -2.13 -2.81
N CYS A 143 13.52 -2.98 -3.36
CA CYS A 143 14.14 -4.07 -2.61
C CYS A 143 14.96 -3.55 -1.42
N LYS A 144 15.70 -2.46 -1.59
CA LYS A 144 16.47 -1.83 -0.53
C LYS A 144 15.57 -1.29 0.58
N ALA A 145 14.51 -0.56 0.24
CA ALA A 145 13.54 -0.05 1.21
C ALA A 145 12.89 -1.19 2.02
N LEU A 146 12.45 -2.27 1.34
CA LEU A 146 11.89 -3.44 2.00
C LEU A 146 12.88 -4.14 2.92
N SER A 147 14.18 -4.17 2.56
CA SER A 147 15.23 -4.77 3.38
C SER A 147 15.53 -4.00 4.67
N MET A 148 15.12 -2.74 4.76
CA MET A 148 15.23 -1.95 5.99
C MET A 148 14.28 -2.42 7.08
N TYR A 149 13.14 -3.04 6.70
CA TYR A 149 12.25 -3.69 7.64
C TYR A 149 12.79 -5.08 7.98
N ARG A 150 13.30 -5.27 9.19
CA ARG A 150 13.88 -6.54 9.62
C ARG A 150 12.86 -7.69 9.55
N GLY A 151 13.30 -8.79 8.93
CA GLY A 151 12.50 -10.00 8.74
C GLY A 151 11.35 -9.88 7.71
N VAL A 152 11.29 -8.81 6.91
CA VAL A 152 10.31 -8.67 5.82
C VAL A 152 10.78 -9.41 4.57
N MET A 153 12.02 -9.18 4.13
CA MET A 153 12.59 -9.91 3.01
C MET A 153 12.83 -11.38 3.37
N ARG A 154 12.57 -12.26 2.43
CA ARG A 154 12.68 -13.72 2.59
C ARG A 154 13.40 -14.32 1.38
N PRO A 155 14.08 -15.45 1.52
CA PRO A 155 14.66 -16.16 0.38
C PRO A 155 13.58 -16.67 -0.57
N TYR A 156 13.92 -16.78 -1.86
CA TYR A 156 13.08 -17.46 -2.84
C TYR A 156 12.76 -18.91 -2.39
N PRO A 157 11.53 -19.41 -2.60
CA PRO A 157 10.45 -18.90 -3.48
C PRO A 157 9.44 -17.96 -2.80
N HIS A 158 9.75 -17.35 -1.69
CA HIS A 158 8.80 -16.48 -1.01
C HIS A 158 8.48 -15.22 -1.86
N PRO A 159 7.20 -14.75 -1.92
CA PRO A 159 6.81 -13.55 -2.70
C PRO A 159 7.50 -12.24 -2.27
N ARG A 160 8.15 -12.23 -1.12
CA ARG A 160 8.98 -11.11 -0.66
C ARG A 160 10.48 -11.39 -0.83
N SER A 161 10.86 -12.17 -1.83
CA SER A 161 12.24 -12.34 -2.28
C SER A 161 12.60 -11.30 -3.35
N VAL A 162 13.88 -11.05 -3.52
CA VAL A 162 14.38 -10.14 -4.57
C VAL A 162 14.00 -10.68 -5.95
N GLU A 163 14.10 -12.01 -6.14
CA GLU A 163 13.79 -12.70 -7.38
C GLU A 163 12.31 -12.53 -7.76
N TYR A 164 11.40 -12.73 -6.80
CA TYR A 164 9.97 -12.56 -7.05
C TYR A 164 9.62 -11.10 -7.38
N ILE A 165 10.09 -10.14 -6.57
CA ILE A 165 9.82 -8.72 -6.77
C ILE A 165 10.34 -8.25 -8.13
N THR A 166 11.55 -8.67 -8.51
CA THR A 166 12.13 -8.36 -9.82
C THR A 166 11.36 -9.02 -10.97
N GLY A 167 10.98 -10.28 -10.79
CA GLY A 167 10.18 -11.03 -11.78
C GLY A 167 8.81 -10.43 -12.02
N LEU A 168 8.11 -10.01 -10.94
CA LEU A 168 6.82 -9.33 -11.05
C LEU A 168 6.95 -8.01 -11.81
N ALA A 169 7.95 -7.20 -11.48
CA ALA A 169 8.19 -5.93 -12.18
C ALA A 169 8.57 -6.12 -13.65
N ALA A 170 9.33 -7.17 -13.98
CA ALA A 170 9.64 -7.53 -15.36
C ALA A 170 8.39 -7.99 -16.13
N MET A 171 7.54 -8.80 -15.51
CA MET A 171 6.26 -9.21 -16.11
C MET A 171 5.37 -7.99 -16.39
N ARG A 172 5.24 -7.05 -15.44
CA ARG A 172 4.47 -5.81 -15.62
C ARG A 172 5.11 -4.90 -16.67
N GLY A 173 6.44 -4.85 -16.71
CA GLY A 173 7.19 -4.14 -17.75
C GLY A 173 6.93 -4.70 -19.13
N SER A 174 6.93 -6.03 -19.30
CA SER A 174 6.65 -6.67 -20.59
C SER A 174 5.23 -6.40 -21.10
N GLN A 175 4.24 -6.27 -20.20
CA GLN A 175 2.87 -5.90 -20.55
C GLN A 175 2.76 -4.48 -21.07
N TRP A 176 3.67 -3.60 -20.70
CA TRP A 176 3.69 -2.19 -21.10
C TRP A 176 4.74 -1.87 -22.19
N GLY A 177 5.68 -2.75 -22.44
CA GLY A 177 6.75 -2.54 -23.43
C GLY A 177 8.02 -1.88 -22.87
N CYS A 178 8.28 -2.02 -21.57
CA CYS A 178 9.51 -1.57 -20.90
C CYS A 178 10.13 -2.71 -20.05
N ASN A 179 11.35 -2.48 -19.53
CA ASN A 179 12.06 -3.51 -18.78
C ASN A 179 11.40 -3.83 -17.43
N TYR A 180 11.01 -2.80 -16.69
CA TYR A 180 10.40 -2.94 -15.35
C TYR A 180 9.33 -1.88 -15.12
N ALA A 181 8.17 -2.31 -14.67
CA ALA A 181 7.07 -1.43 -14.27
C ALA A 181 6.44 -1.87 -12.95
N GLU A 182 5.87 -0.90 -12.23
CA GLU A 182 4.87 -1.13 -11.20
C GLU A 182 3.49 -0.99 -11.83
N ALA A 183 2.55 -1.84 -11.41
CA ALA A 183 1.21 -1.84 -11.97
C ALA A 183 0.17 -1.40 -10.93
N PHE A 184 -0.82 -0.64 -11.41
CA PHE A 184 -1.92 -0.11 -10.60
C PHE A 184 -3.24 -0.32 -11.30
N GLN A 185 -4.31 -0.35 -10.51
CA GLN A 185 -5.67 -0.30 -11.02
C GLN A 185 -6.25 1.07 -10.68
N VAL A 186 -6.38 1.93 -11.70
CA VAL A 186 -7.04 3.24 -11.57
C VAL A 186 -8.54 3.01 -11.51
N VAL A 187 -9.15 3.37 -10.40
CA VAL A 187 -10.58 3.16 -10.11
C VAL A 187 -11.38 4.42 -10.37
N LEU A 188 -10.80 5.59 -10.05
CA LEU A 188 -11.42 6.88 -10.26
C LEU A 188 -10.40 7.86 -10.80
N ARG A 189 -10.80 8.61 -11.83
CA ARG A 189 -10.04 9.72 -12.38
C ARG A 189 -11.01 10.88 -12.66
N ARG A 190 -10.64 12.06 -12.18
CA ARG A 190 -11.37 13.32 -12.41
C ARG A 190 -10.58 14.18 -13.38
N TYR A 191 -11.23 14.65 -14.45
CA TYR A 191 -10.70 15.54 -15.46
C TYR A 191 -11.07 16.99 -15.19
#